data_7bfe6cd18cae5cf47038485e57fb674d
#
_entry.id   7bfe6cd18cae5cf47038485e57fb674d
#
_cell.length_a   1.000
_cell.length_b   1.000
_cell.length_c   1.000
_cell.angle_alpha   90.00
_cell.angle_beta   90.00
_cell.angle_gamma   90.00
#
_symmetry.space_group_name_H-M   'P 1'
#
loop_
_entity.id
_entity.type
_entity.pdbx_description
1 polymer ?
#
loop_
_entity_poly.entity_id
_entity_poly.type
_entity_poly.pdbx_seq_one_letter_code
_entity_poly.pdbx_strand_id
1 'polypeptide(L)'
;MFENYDEVVRMFTAQMRRNEWTEASIEAYTGTFRRFRDSMEKNGFSEFCPQSVVAFVEDGSWSIVTTDLYLTHLRALSKYGVSIRIFSENAVPDELRPPKRKLAAAHKKEYSHILDEQQIMALLNAEEPVYTRKPHTWLREKAEVTLLFQSGLRNSELRALTPADLFWDKKALYARVTKGDKPRVVPFPSASQEAVRAYLSSGIRPADAGDTEPLFGCCDRLTGAWKSLERQQLSTLIKNYTASILGEEASCRTHAMRHASASFLLEKGAPIESISEILGHAQPSTTRIYAQRLTKTALAETYSDILDAPVAQNALKAV
;
A
#
# COMPACT_ATOMS: atom_id res chain seq x y z
N MET A 1 -9.15 36.41 -10.72
CA MET A 1 -9.47 36.30 -9.30
C MET A 1 -8.49 35.35 -8.59
N PHE A 2 -8.07 34.21 -9.17
CA PHE A 2 -7.13 33.27 -8.58
C PHE A 2 -5.76 33.24 -9.27
N GLU A 3 -5.38 34.29 -9.97
CA GLU A 3 -4.24 34.30 -10.90
C GLU A 3 -2.91 33.90 -10.22
N ASN A 4 -2.60 34.52 -9.08
CA ASN A 4 -1.38 34.20 -8.32
C ASN A 4 -1.41 32.78 -7.75
N TYR A 5 -2.58 32.29 -7.29
CA TYR A 5 -2.72 30.94 -6.79
C TYR A 5 -2.52 29.90 -7.91
N ASP A 6 -3.24 30.05 -9.02
CA ASP A 6 -3.17 29.14 -10.16
C ASP A 6 -1.76 29.12 -10.79
N GLU A 7 -1.08 30.28 -10.80
CA GLU A 7 0.31 30.37 -11.25
C GLU A 7 1.24 29.59 -10.34
N VAL A 8 1.16 29.76 -9.02
CA VAL A 8 2.00 29.01 -8.06
C VAL A 8 1.73 27.51 -8.14
N VAL A 9 0.47 27.08 -8.27
CA VAL A 9 0.11 25.66 -8.46
C VAL A 9 0.76 25.10 -9.72
N ARG A 10 0.70 25.82 -10.84
CA ARG A 10 1.32 25.41 -12.10
C ARG A 10 2.84 25.29 -11.97
N MET A 11 3.50 26.29 -11.37
CA MET A 11 4.95 26.30 -11.20
C MET A 11 5.43 25.22 -10.23
N PHE A 12 4.73 25.03 -9.12
CA PHE A 12 5.05 23.99 -8.14
C PHE A 12 4.86 22.59 -8.73
N THR A 13 3.80 22.37 -9.49
CA THR A 13 3.58 21.10 -10.21
C THR A 13 4.71 20.81 -11.19
N ALA A 14 5.16 21.81 -11.94
CA ALA A 14 6.30 21.68 -12.84
C ALA A 14 7.62 21.39 -12.08
N GLN A 15 7.81 21.97 -10.90
CA GLN A 15 8.95 21.67 -10.04
C GLN A 15 8.89 20.24 -9.48
N MET A 16 7.73 19.77 -9.05
CA MET A 16 7.57 18.38 -8.60
C MET A 16 7.99 17.39 -9.70
N ARG A 17 7.61 17.65 -10.96
CA ARG A 17 8.05 16.82 -12.10
C ARG A 17 9.55 16.90 -12.35
N ARG A 18 10.15 18.08 -12.29
CA ARG A 18 11.62 18.26 -12.41
C ARG A 18 12.40 17.55 -11.31
N ASN A 19 11.81 17.46 -10.11
CA ASN A 19 12.39 16.78 -8.97
C ASN A 19 12.00 15.28 -8.93
N GLU A 20 11.52 14.73 -10.05
CA GLU A 20 11.21 13.30 -10.24
C GLU A 20 10.19 12.74 -9.22
N TRP A 21 9.26 13.58 -8.76
CA TRP A 21 8.17 13.09 -7.92
C TRP A 21 7.30 12.12 -8.72
N THR A 22 6.78 11.08 -8.06
CA THR A 22 5.88 10.14 -8.72
C THR A 22 4.58 10.83 -9.14
N GLU A 23 4.01 10.46 -10.29
CA GLU A 23 2.73 10.99 -10.75
C GLU A 23 1.61 10.82 -9.70
N ALA A 24 1.59 9.70 -8.95
CA ALA A 24 0.65 9.51 -7.85
C ALA A 24 0.81 10.55 -6.72
N SER A 25 2.04 11.00 -6.45
CA SER A 25 2.26 12.08 -5.48
C SER A 25 1.81 13.42 -6.04
N ILE A 26 2.14 13.71 -7.30
CA ILE A 26 1.71 14.93 -7.99
C ILE A 26 0.19 15.01 -8.03
N GLU A 27 -0.50 13.92 -8.36
CA GLU A 27 -1.95 13.83 -8.38
C GLU A 27 -2.58 14.07 -6.99
N ALA A 28 -1.99 13.51 -5.93
CA ALA A 28 -2.46 13.74 -4.56
C ALA A 28 -2.39 15.21 -4.16
N TYR A 29 -1.26 15.87 -4.47
CA TYR A 29 -1.08 17.31 -4.20
C TYR A 29 -2.02 18.17 -5.04
N THR A 30 -2.05 17.96 -6.35
CA THR A 30 -2.91 18.73 -7.26
C THR A 30 -4.40 18.50 -6.99
N GLY A 31 -4.78 17.30 -6.55
CA GLY A 31 -6.14 17.01 -6.07
C GLY A 31 -6.52 17.84 -4.84
N THR A 32 -5.59 18.03 -3.89
CA THR A 32 -5.80 18.93 -2.75
C THR A 32 -5.93 20.37 -3.20
N PHE A 33 -5.05 20.82 -4.09
CA PHE A 33 -5.06 22.21 -4.60
C PHE A 33 -6.36 22.55 -5.33
N ARG A 34 -6.90 21.62 -6.10
CA ARG A 34 -8.21 21.80 -6.76
C ARG A 34 -9.33 21.93 -5.75
N ARG A 35 -9.41 21.02 -4.76
CA ARG A 35 -10.43 21.11 -3.70
C ARG A 35 -10.35 22.41 -2.91
N PHE A 36 -9.13 22.87 -2.63
CA PHE A 36 -8.94 24.12 -1.93
C PHE A 36 -9.39 25.34 -2.78
N ARG A 37 -9.08 25.34 -4.08
CA ARG A 37 -9.55 26.34 -5.02
C ARG A 37 -11.07 26.41 -5.08
N ASP A 38 -11.73 25.24 -5.17
CA ASP A 38 -13.19 25.13 -5.19
C ASP A 38 -13.80 25.68 -3.87
N SER A 39 -13.14 25.45 -2.74
CA SER A 39 -13.56 25.98 -1.44
C SER A 39 -13.36 27.51 -1.37
N MET A 40 -12.25 28.04 -1.88
CA MET A 40 -12.05 29.49 -1.95
C MET A 40 -13.16 30.16 -2.78
N GLU A 41 -13.50 29.60 -3.95
CA GLU A 41 -14.56 30.11 -4.80
C GLU A 41 -15.93 30.09 -4.10
N LYS A 42 -16.26 28.97 -3.47
CA LYS A 42 -17.50 28.78 -2.69
C LYS A 42 -17.64 29.80 -1.55
N ASN A 43 -16.54 30.11 -0.86
CA ASN A 43 -16.53 31.00 0.30
C ASN A 43 -16.19 32.46 -0.03
N GLY A 44 -16.07 32.82 -1.31
CA GLY A 44 -15.84 34.19 -1.77
C GLY A 44 -14.42 34.72 -1.53
N PHE A 45 -13.44 33.84 -1.29
CA PHE A 45 -12.05 34.24 -1.18
C PHE A 45 -11.42 34.39 -2.58
N SER A 46 -10.65 35.44 -2.78
CA SER A 46 -9.90 35.71 -4.00
C SER A 46 -8.41 35.38 -3.87
N GLU A 47 -7.94 35.15 -2.63
CA GLU A 47 -6.51 34.97 -2.32
C GLU A 47 -6.27 33.78 -1.41
N PHE A 48 -5.08 33.18 -1.55
CA PHE A 48 -4.59 32.17 -0.63
C PHE A 48 -4.07 32.83 0.63
N CYS A 49 -4.92 32.93 1.63
CA CYS A 49 -4.66 33.59 2.91
C CYS A 49 -5.04 32.68 4.09
N PRO A 50 -4.64 33.02 5.33
CA PRO A 50 -4.99 32.21 6.51
C PRO A 50 -6.49 31.97 6.66
N GLN A 51 -7.32 32.95 6.38
CA GLN A 51 -8.78 32.85 6.49
C GLN A 51 -9.37 31.85 5.49
N SER A 52 -8.85 31.82 4.26
CA SER A 52 -9.29 30.85 3.25
C SER A 52 -8.92 29.42 3.65
N VAL A 53 -7.78 29.21 4.33
CA VAL A 53 -7.37 27.88 4.82
C VAL A 53 -8.24 27.46 6.01
N VAL A 54 -8.57 28.37 6.93
CA VAL A 54 -9.50 28.11 8.04
C VAL A 54 -10.85 27.67 7.49
N ALA A 55 -11.45 28.45 6.57
CA ALA A 55 -12.73 28.11 5.95
C ALA A 55 -12.70 26.74 5.26
N PHE A 56 -11.61 26.41 4.56
CA PHE A 56 -11.44 25.09 3.92
C PHE A 56 -11.45 23.94 4.94
N VAL A 57 -10.80 24.13 6.09
CA VAL A 57 -10.76 23.09 7.13
C VAL A 57 -12.12 22.96 7.84
N GLU A 58 -12.80 24.07 8.08
CA GLU A 58 -14.11 24.11 8.76
C GLU A 58 -15.24 23.57 7.89
N ASP A 59 -15.23 23.87 6.60
CA ASP A 59 -16.20 23.33 5.62
C ASP A 59 -16.07 21.83 5.39
N GLY A 60 -14.89 21.26 5.67
CA GLY A 60 -14.57 19.88 5.39
C GLY A 60 -14.98 18.94 6.52
N SER A 61 -15.89 18.00 6.26
CA SER A 61 -16.19 16.88 7.17
C SER A 61 -15.15 15.75 7.05
N TRP A 62 -13.87 16.12 7.00
CA TRP A 62 -12.78 15.16 6.81
C TRP A 62 -12.30 14.54 8.12
N SER A 63 -11.69 13.35 8.02
CA SER A 63 -10.97 12.76 9.14
C SER A 63 -9.77 13.64 9.52
N ILE A 64 -9.35 13.56 10.79
CA ILE A 64 -8.18 14.31 11.29
C ILE A 64 -6.91 14.00 10.48
N VAL A 65 -6.76 12.76 9.97
CA VAL A 65 -5.64 12.32 9.11
C VAL A 65 -5.72 13.01 7.75
N THR A 66 -6.91 13.09 7.16
CA THR A 66 -7.14 13.76 5.88
C THR A 66 -6.88 15.26 5.99
N THR A 67 -7.33 15.89 7.09
CA THR A 67 -7.08 17.29 7.37
C THR A 67 -5.58 17.59 7.48
N ASP A 68 -4.81 16.78 8.22
CA ASP A 68 -3.36 16.96 8.33
C ASP A 68 -2.65 16.78 6.98
N LEU A 69 -3.10 15.83 6.16
CA LEU A 69 -2.59 15.63 4.81
C LEU A 69 -2.82 16.87 3.94
N TYR A 70 -4.03 17.41 3.92
CA TYR A 70 -4.35 18.60 3.13
C TYR A 70 -3.58 19.83 3.60
N LEU A 71 -3.49 20.05 4.90
CA LEU A 71 -2.66 21.11 5.45
C LEU A 71 -1.18 20.95 5.11
N THR A 72 -0.67 19.73 5.05
CA THR A 72 0.71 19.46 4.64
C THR A 72 0.92 19.82 3.17
N HIS A 73 -0.01 19.49 2.29
CA HIS A 73 0.06 19.87 0.86
C HIS A 73 -0.03 21.40 0.68
N LEU A 74 -0.96 22.06 1.38
CA LEU A 74 -1.13 23.52 1.29
C LEU A 74 0.09 24.27 1.85
N ARG A 75 0.71 23.76 2.95
CA ARG A 75 1.97 24.35 3.47
C ARG A 75 3.11 24.24 2.46
N ALA A 76 3.22 23.11 1.75
CA ALA A 76 4.23 22.96 0.73
C ALA A 76 4.04 23.96 -0.41
N LEU A 77 2.79 24.13 -0.87
CA LEU A 77 2.44 25.14 -1.89
C LEU A 77 2.73 26.56 -1.41
N SER A 78 2.30 26.89 -0.18
CA SER A 78 2.49 28.22 0.40
C SER A 78 3.97 28.58 0.52
N LYS A 79 4.79 27.66 1.09
CA LYS A 79 6.24 27.83 1.20
C LYS A 79 6.90 28.02 -0.16
N TYR A 80 6.46 27.28 -1.15
CA TYR A 80 6.96 27.45 -2.52
C TYR A 80 6.62 28.83 -3.08
N GLY A 81 5.35 29.27 -2.95
CA GLY A 81 4.92 30.58 -3.40
C GLY A 81 5.67 31.74 -2.73
N VAL A 82 6.01 31.60 -1.44
CA VAL A 82 6.87 32.55 -0.73
C VAL A 82 8.30 32.53 -1.29
N SER A 83 8.85 31.34 -1.56
CA SER A 83 10.22 31.21 -2.07
C SER A 83 10.43 31.85 -3.44
N ILE A 84 9.38 31.88 -4.26
CA ILE A 84 9.37 32.53 -5.58
C ILE A 84 8.81 33.97 -5.55
N ARG A 85 8.53 34.51 -4.35
CA ARG A 85 8.05 35.87 -4.10
C ARG A 85 6.70 36.23 -4.72
N ILE A 86 5.83 35.25 -4.99
CA ILE A 86 4.44 35.47 -5.40
C ILE A 86 3.55 35.65 -4.16
N PHE A 87 3.80 34.87 -3.09
CA PHE A 87 3.15 35.10 -1.80
C PHE A 87 4.07 35.87 -0.86
N SER A 88 3.49 36.77 -0.07
CA SER A 88 4.23 37.57 0.93
C SER A 88 4.63 36.77 2.16
N GLU A 89 3.77 35.82 2.58
CA GLU A 89 3.94 35.03 3.79
C GLU A 89 3.32 33.63 3.66
N ASN A 90 3.60 32.76 4.64
CA ASN A 90 2.97 31.45 4.69
C ASN A 90 1.50 31.57 5.11
N ALA A 91 0.60 31.25 4.20
CA ALA A 91 -0.84 31.35 4.40
C ALA A 91 -1.45 30.21 5.27
N VAL A 92 -0.67 29.20 5.67
CA VAL A 92 -1.20 28.05 6.43
C VAL A 92 -0.82 28.17 7.90
N PRO A 93 -1.76 28.57 8.78
CA PRO A 93 -1.52 28.72 10.21
C PRO A 93 -1.02 27.41 10.87
N ASP A 94 -0.06 27.52 11.76
CA ASP A 94 0.45 26.36 12.49
C ASP A 94 -0.57 25.82 13.51
N GLU A 95 -1.44 26.67 14.01
CA GLU A 95 -2.51 26.37 14.97
C GLU A 95 -3.55 25.40 14.39
N LEU A 96 -3.71 25.36 13.06
CA LEU A 96 -4.59 24.41 12.37
C LEU A 96 -4.04 22.98 12.36
N ARG A 97 -2.77 22.80 12.72
CA ARG A 97 -2.18 21.46 12.76
C ARG A 97 -2.83 20.61 13.85
N PRO A 98 -3.37 19.43 13.49
CA PRO A 98 -3.94 18.55 14.47
C PRO A 98 -2.92 18.18 15.56
N PRO A 99 -3.32 18.11 16.83
CA PRO A 99 -2.42 17.72 17.91
C PRO A 99 -1.81 16.33 17.63
N LYS A 100 -0.48 16.20 17.75
CA LYS A 100 0.25 14.93 17.48
C LYS A 100 -0.36 13.73 18.17
N ARG A 101 -0.84 13.89 19.43
CA ARG A 101 -1.50 12.82 20.19
C ARG A 101 -2.80 12.34 19.53
N LYS A 102 -3.63 13.26 19.03
CA LYS A 102 -4.88 12.92 18.35
C LYS A 102 -4.61 12.27 17.00
N LEU A 103 -3.62 12.75 16.26
CA LEU A 103 -3.20 12.17 14.99
C LEU A 103 -2.66 10.75 15.18
N ALA A 104 -1.78 10.54 16.18
CA ALA A 104 -1.27 9.22 16.53
C ALA A 104 -2.40 8.25 16.96
N ALA A 105 -3.39 8.72 17.72
CA ALA A 105 -4.55 7.92 18.09
C ALA A 105 -5.43 7.56 16.89
N ALA A 106 -5.63 8.49 15.96
CA ALA A 106 -6.38 8.25 14.72
C ALA A 106 -5.67 7.21 13.83
N HIS A 107 -4.36 7.33 13.65
CA HIS A 107 -3.56 6.31 12.97
C HIS A 107 -3.66 4.95 13.65
N LYS A 108 -3.55 4.90 14.99
CA LYS A 108 -3.69 3.63 15.72
C LYS A 108 -5.05 2.97 15.51
N LYS A 109 -6.13 3.77 15.41
CA LYS A 109 -7.48 3.26 15.11
C LYS A 109 -7.58 2.72 13.67
N GLU A 110 -6.91 3.35 12.70
CA GLU A 110 -6.86 2.88 11.32
C GLU A 110 -6.15 1.51 11.20
N TYR A 111 -5.19 1.23 12.09
CA TYR A 111 -4.47 -0.05 12.18
C TYR A 111 -5.09 -1.04 13.17
N SER A 112 -6.24 -0.75 13.78
CA SER A 112 -6.87 -1.61 14.81
C SER A 112 -7.47 -2.90 14.25
N HIS A 113 -7.65 -3.03 12.95
CA HIS A 113 -8.07 -4.26 12.28
C HIS A 113 -6.86 -5.01 11.71
N ILE A 114 -5.92 -5.39 12.59
CA ILE A 114 -4.91 -6.37 12.24
C ILE A 114 -5.59 -7.73 12.35
N LEU A 115 -5.53 -8.52 11.29
CA LEU A 115 -6.06 -9.88 11.28
C LEU A 115 -5.33 -10.72 12.32
N ASP A 116 -6.07 -11.46 13.12
CA ASP A 116 -5.52 -12.45 14.04
C ASP A 116 -5.11 -13.74 13.30
N GLU A 117 -4.42 -14.63 14.00
CA GLU A 117 -3.90 -15.88 13.43
C GLU A 117 -5.03 -16.75 12.88
N GLN A 118 -6.19 -16.83 13.55
CA GLN A 118 -7.33 -17.63 13.08
C GLN A 118 -7.92 -17.07 11.78
N GLN A 119 -8.08 -15.78 11.70
CA GLN A 119 -8.53 -15.08 10.47
C GLN A 119 -7.56 -15.28 9.32
N ILE A 120 -6.25 -15.18 9.59
CA ILE A 120 -5.21 -15.44 8.60
C ILE A 120 -5.31 -16.89 8.08
N MET A 121 -5.38 -17.86 8.99
CA MET A 121 -5.49 -19.27 8.62
C MET A 121 -6.77 -19.55 7.83
N ALA A 122 -7.90 -18.92 8.19
CA ALA A 122 -9.13 -19.03 7.42
C ALA A 122 -8.96 -18.54 5.98
N LEU A 123 -8.26 -17.42 5.76
CA LEU A 123 -7.99 -16.88 4.43
C LEU A 123 -7.07 -17.78 3.60
N LEU A 124 -6.01 -18.31 4.21
CA LEU A 124 -5.02 -19.14 3.51
C LEU A 124 -5.60 -20.52 3.14
N ASN A 125 -6.43 -21.09 4.01
CA ASN A 125 -7.04 -22.42 3.82
C ASN A 125 -8.41 -22.35 3.14
N ALA A 126 -8.90 -21.16 2.74
CA ALA A 126 -10.20 -21.03 2.14
C ALA A 126 -10.33 -21.87 0.86
N GLU A 127 -11.47 -22.54 0.75
CA GLU A 127 -11.94 -23.18 -0.49
C GLU A 127 -12.68 -22.14 -1.35
N GLU A 128 -13.23 -22.59 -2.49
CA GLU A 128 -13.92 -21.70 -3.42
C GLU A 128 -15.09 -20.93 -2.75
N PRO A 129 -15.02 -19.60 -2.67
CA PRO A 129 -16.08 -18.81 -2.06
C PRO A 129 -17.33 -18.76 -2.95
N VAL A 130 -18.49 -18.74 -2.32
CA VAL A 130 -19.81 -18.75 -3.02
C VAL A 130 -20.07 -17.50 -3.87
N TYR A 131 -19.32 -16.40 -3.67
CA TYR A 131 -19.56 -15.11 -4.36
C TYR A 131 -18.99 -15.01 -5.77
N THR A 132 -18.22 -15.97 -6.24
CA THR A 132 -17.50 -15.84 -7.50
C THR A 132 -18.45 -15.81 -8.70
N ARG A 133 -18.47 -14.66 -9.38
CA ARG A 133 -19.25 -14.50 -10.62
C ARG A 133 -18.63 -15.24 -11.81
N LYS A 134 -17.33 -15.58 -11.72
CA LYS A 134 -16.59 -16.33 -12.74
C LYS A 134 -15.89 -17.49 -12.07
N PRO A 135 -16.05 -18.72 -12.58
CA PRO A 135 -15.34 -19.89 -12.08
C PRO A 135 -13.83 -19.61 -12.02
N HIS A 136 -13.18 -20.07 -10.96
CA HIS A 136 -11.74 -20.03 -10.75
C HIS A 136 -11.09 -18.64 -10.49
N THR A 137 -11.81 -17.51 -10.61
CA THR A 137 -11.21 -16.18 -10.33
C THR A 137 -10.70 -16.06 -8.88
N TRP A 138 -11.33 -16.77 -7.96
CA TRP A 138 -10.91 -16.85 -6.56
C TRP A 138 -9.50 -17.41 -6.38
N LEU A 139 -8.99 -18.26 -7.29
CA LEU A 139 -7.61 -18.79 -7.24
C LEU A 139 -6.59 -17.65 -7.39
N ARG A 140 -6.86 -16.66 -8.25
CA ARG A 140 -6.04 -15.46 -8.33
C ARG A 140 -6.06 -14.67 -7.02
N GLU A 141 -7.23 -14.42 -6.50
CA GLU A 141 -7.43 -13.64 -5.27
C GLU A 141 -6.81 -14.33 -4.06
N LYS A 142 -6.91 -15.66 -3.98
CA LYS A 142 -6.22 -16.48 -2.98
C LYS A 142 -4.70 -16.36 -3.10
N ALA A 143 -4.15 -16.46 -4.30
CA ALA A 143 -2.72 -16.32 -4.55
C ALA A 143 -2.23 -14.88 -4.19
N GLU A 144 -3.00 -13.84 -4.55
CA GLU A 144 -2.71 -12.45 -4.19
C GLU A 144 -2.69 -12.24 -2.68
N VAL A 145 -3.71 -12.74 -1.96
CA VAL A 145 -3.80 -12.64 -0.48
C VAL A 145 -2.66 -13.38 0.18
N THR A 146 -2.38 -14.61 -0.25
CA THR A 146 -1.31 -15.44 0.31
C THR A 146 0.05 -14.78 0.14
N LEU A 147 0.36 -14.24 -1.05
CA LEU A 147 1.60 -13.51 -1.31
C LEU A 147 1.68 -12.21 -0.49
N LEU A 148 0.61 -11.42 -0.43
CA LEU A 148 0.60 -10.20 0.36
C LEU A 148 0.90 -10.46 1.83
N PHE A 149 0.35 -11.54 2.38
CA PHE A 149 0.60 -11.91 3.76
C PHE A 149 2.00 -12.51 3.95
N GLN A 150 2.36 -13.56 3.20
CA GLN A 150 3.58 -14.31 3.45
C GLN A 150 4.85 -13.59 2.99
N SER A 151 4.77 -12.75 1.96
CA SER A 151 5.93 -11.99 1.45
C SER A 151 5.94 -10.53 1.89
N GLY A 152 4.88 -10.05 2.54
CA GLY A 152 4.76 -8.68 3.01
C GLY A 152 4.84 -7.62 1.90
N LEU A 153 4.45 -7.96 0.68
CA LEU A 153 4.51 -7.07 -0.49
C LEU A 153 3.59 -5.85 -0.36
N ARG A 154 4.02 -4.73 -0.93
CA ARG A 154 3.14 -3.57 -1.15
C ARG A 154 2.21 -3.84 -2.33
N ASN A 155 1.07 -3.14 -2.40
CA ASN A 155 0.15 -3.22 -3.54
C ASN A 155 0.86 -3.00 -4.89
N SER A 156 1.73 -2.00 -4.98
CA SER A 156 2.50 -1.71 -6.20
C SER A 156 3.50 -2.82 -6.55
N GLU A 157 4.11 -3.44 -5.56
CA GLU A 157 5.08 -4.50 -5.73
C GLU A 157 4.39 -5.78 -6.25
N LEU A 158 3.27 -6.18 -5.63
CA LEU A 158 2.48 -7.33 -6.10
C LEU A 158 1.99 -7.14 -7.55
N ARG A 159 1.52 -5.94 -7.88
CA ARG A 159 1.05 -5.62 -9.23
C ARG A 159 2.15 -5.62 -10.29
N ALA A 160 3.38 -5.36 -9.89
CA ALA A 160 4.54 -5.34 -10.76
C ALA A 160 5.25 -6.71 -10.87
N LEU A 161 4.84 -7.70 -10.06
CA LEU A 161 5.42 -9.05 -10.16
C LEU A 161 5.18 -9.66 -11.53
N THR A 162 6.21 -10.35 -12.01
CA THR A 162 6.19 -11.18 -13.21
C THR A 162 6.58 -12.62 -12.86
N PRO A 163 6.28 -13.63 -13.68
CA PRO A 163 6.77 -14.99 -13.45
C PRO A 163 8.29 -15.08 -13.31
N ALA A 164 9.05 -14.26 -14.05
CA ALA A 164 10.51 -14.19 -13.97
C ALA A 164 11.05 -13.73 -12.61
N ASP A 165 10.21 -13.15 -11.73
CA ASP A 165 10.60 -12.75 -10.39
C ASP A 165 10.50 -13.86 -9.34
N LEU A 166 9.97 -15.03 -9.70
CA LEU A 166 9.69 -16.14 -8.80
C LEU A 166 10.83 -17.16 -8.82
N PHE A 167 11.56 -17.27 -7.72
CA PHE A 167 12.64 -18.26 -7.55
C PHE A 167 12.11 -19.45 -6.77
N TRP A 168 11.45 -20.37 -7.47
CA TRP A 168 10.73 -21.52 -6.90
C TRP A 168 11.59 -22.39 -6.00
N ASP A 169 12.78 -22.76 -6.47
CA ASP A 169 13.71 -23.63 -5.74
C ASP A 169 14.32 -22.96 -4.51
N LYS A 170 14.40 -21.63 -4.52
CA LYS A 170 14.98 -20.81 -3.44
C LYS A 170 13.96 -20.31 -2.44
N LYS A 171 12.69 -20.67 -2.61
CA LYS A 171 11.58 -20.15 -1.81
C LYS A 171 11.63 -18.62 -1.64
N ALA A 172 11.98 -17.90 -2.70
CA ALA A 172 12.21 -16.47 -2.71
C ALA A 172 11.59 -15.80 -3.94
N LEU A 173 11.23 -14.53 -3.84
CA LEU A 173 10.82 -13.73 -4.98
C LEU A 173 11.48 -12.35 -4.93
N TYR A 174 11.54 -11.70 -6.10
CA TYR A 174 12.20 -10.41 -6.27
C TYR A 174 11.19 -9.28 -6.43
N ALA A 175 11.10 -8.41 -5.44
CA ALA A 175 10.29 -7.19 -5.49
C ALA A 175 11.07 -6.07 -6.20
N ARG A 176 10.80 -5.87 -7.52
CA ARG A 176 11.54 -4.94 -8.39
C ARG A 176 11.19 -3.49 -8.17
N VAL A 177 9.89 -3.20 -8.07
CA VAL A 177 9.36 -1.84 -8.12
C VAL A 177 9.00 -1.40 -6.72
N THR A 178 9.85 -0.56 -6.16
CA THR A 178 9.63 0.00 -4.83
C THR A 178 9.64 1.52 -4.93
N LYS A 179 8.63 2.18 -4.38
CA LYS A 179 8.53 3.64 -4.36
C LYS A 179 9.61 4.21 -3.42
N GLY A 180 10.69 4.74 -3.99
CA GLY A 180 11.79 5.33 -3.22
C GLY A 180 12.67 4.31 -2.48
N ASP A 181 12.37 3.02 -2.59
CA ASP A 181 13.09 1.93 -1.92
C ASP A 181 13.95 1.15 -2.90
N LYS A 182 14.94 0.46 -2.38
CA LYS A 182 15.78 -0.44 -3.19
C LYS A 182 15.02 -1.74 -3.46
N PRO A 183 15.15 -2.33 -4.67
CA PRO A 183 14.66 -3.67 -4.95
C PRO A 183 15.17 -4.66 -3.91
N ARG A 184 14.36 -5.66 -3.56
CA ARG A 184 14.70 -6.62 -2.52
C ARG A 184 14.20 -8.01 -2.82
N VAL A 185 14.83 -9.00 -2.20
CA VAL A 185 14.38 -10.38 -2.16
C VAL A 185 13.52 -10.56 -0.91
N VAL A 186 12.36 -11.19 -1.06
CA VAL A 186 11.42 -11.49 0.03
C VAL A 186 11.01 -12.96 0.01
N PRO A 187 10.46 -13.51 1.12
CA PRO A 187 10.05 -14.90 1.22
C PRO A 187 8.99 -15.29 0.17
N PHE A 188 9.07 -16.51 -0.32
CA PHE A 188 8.07 -17.17 -1.18
C PHE A 188 7.84 -18.60 -0.68
N PRO A 189 7.19 -18.76 0.50
CA PRO A 189 6.98 -20.05 1.15
C PRO A 189 6.11 -21.01 0.34
N SER A 190 6.09 -22.29 0.74
CA SER A 190 5.39 -23.37 0.04
C SER A 190 3.91 -23.07 -0.19
N ALA A 191 3.21 -22.54 0.78
CA ALA A 191 1.78 -22.20 0.63
C ALA A 191 1.56 -21.10 -0.43
N SER A 192 2.45 -20.08 -0.51
CA SER A 192 2.42 -19.09 -1.60
C SER A 192 2.72 -19.73 -2.96
N GLN A 193 3.69 -20.64 -3.01
CA GLN A 193 4.02 -21.36 -4.25
C GLN A 193 2.84 -22.20 -4.74
N GLU A 194 2.19 -22.95 -3.84
CA GLU A 194 1.00 -23.75 -4.17
C GLU A 194 -0.15 -22.90 -4.68
N ALA A 195 -0.45 -21.80 -3.99
CA ALA A 195 -1.50 -20.87 -4.41
C ALA A 195 -1.21 -20.26 -5.79
N VAL A 196 0.03 -19.84 -6.04
CA VAL A 196 0.44 -19.31 -7.35
C VAL A 196 0.41 -20.39 -8.45
N ARG A 197 0.85 -21.63 -8.18
CA ARG A 197 0.72 -22.73 -9.14
C ARG A 197 -0.74 -23.03 -9.48
N ALA A 198 -1.62 -23.10 -8.48
CA ALA A 198 -3.06 -23.30 -8.69
C ALA A 198 -3.66 -22.18 -9.57
N TYR A 199 -3.28 -20.94 -9.29
CA TYR A 199 -3.69 -19.80 -10.11
C TYR A 199 -3.18 -19.91 -11.56
N LEU A 200 -1.90 -20.20 -11.79
CA LEU A 200 -1.31 -20.33 -13.13
C LEU A 200 -1.95 -21.48 -13.92
N SER A 201 -2.30 -22.58 -13.25
CA SER A 201 -2.96 -23.73 -13.86
C SER A 201 -4.45 -23.49 -14.15
N SER A 202 -5.06 -22.43 -13.61
CA SER A 202 -6.49 -22.14 -13.78
C SER A 202 -6.85 -21.59 -15.17
N GLY A 203 -5.88 -21.16 -15.96
CA GLY A 203 -6.10 -20.52 -17.26
C GLY A 203 -6.60 -19.06 -17.19
N ILE A 204 -6.65 -18.45 -16.01
CA ILE A 204 -7.04 -17.04 -15.85
C ILE A 204 -5.99 -16.13 -16.48
N ARG A 205 -4.70 -16.42 -16.26
CA ARG A 205 -3.59 -15.78 -16.97
C ARG A 205 -3.47 -16.42 -18.34
N PRO A 206 -3.47 -15.64 -19.44
CA PRO A 206 -3.33 -16.19 -20.79
C PRO A 206 -2.06 -17.02 -20.93
N ALA A 207 -2.14 -18.13 -21.63
CA ALA A 207 -1.01 -19.03 -21.83
C ALA A 207 0.11 -18.41 -22.70
N ASP A 208 -0.26 -17.45 -23.56
CA ASP A 208 0.63 -16.69 -24.42
C ASP A 208 1.24 -15.45 -23.73
N ALA A 209 0.81 -15.13 -22.52
CA ALA A 209 1.43 -14.08 -21.73
C ALA A 209 2.86 -14.48 -21.32
N GLY A 210 3.85 -13.68 -21.69
CA GLY A 210 5.27 -13.95 -21.47
C GLY A 210 5.70 -13.83 -20.01
N ASP A 211 6.88 -14.36 -19.69
CA ASP A 211 7.42 -14.35 -18.31
C ASP A 211 7.76 -12.95 -17.79
N THR A 212 7.82 -11.96 -18.66
CA THR A 212 8.06 -10.54 -18.29
C THR A 212 6.78 -9.73 -18.16
N GLU A 213 5.64 -10.30 -18.50
CA GLU A 213 4.34 -9.69 -18.33
C GLU A 213 3.81 -9.88 -16.90
N PRO A 214 2.85 -9.06 -16.45
CA PRO A 214 2.34 -9.14 -15.09
C PRO A 214 1.91 -10.54 -14.68
N LEU A 215 2.33 -10.99 -13.50
CA LEU A 215 1.86 -12.25 -12.92
C LEU A 215 0.35 -12.18 -12.69
N PHE A 216 -0.11 -11.10 -12.05
CA PHE A 216 -1.53 -10.84 -11.80
C PHE A 216 -2.04 -9.70 -12.68
N GLY A 217 -3.14 -9.93 -13.38
CA GLY A 217 -3.63 -8.97 -14.33
C GLY A 217 -5.09 -9.18 -14.73
N CYS A 218 -5.48 -8.44 -15.73
CA CYS A 218 -6.75 -8.59 -16.43
C CYS A 218 -6.56 -8.30 -17.92
N CYS A 219 -7.41 -8.90 -18.76
CA CYS A 219 -7.47 -8.52 -20.17
C CYS A 219 -8.07 -7.13 -20.32
N ASP A 220 -7.44 -6.30 -21.12
CA ASP A 220 -7.99 -5.03 -21.55
C ASP A 220 -9.25 -5.27 -22.37
N ARG A 221 -10.32 -4.53 -22.09
CA ARG A 221 -11.63 -4.76 -22.76
C ARG A 221 -11.62 -4.37 -24.23
N LEU A 222 -10.76 -3.45 -24.63
CA LEU A 222 -10.72 -2.93 -26.00
C LEU A 222 -9.73 -3.69 -26.86
N THR A 223 -8.55 -3.99 -26.32
CA THR A 223 -7.45 -4.59 -27.07
C THR A 223 -7.29 -6.10 -26.84
N GLY A 224 -7.92 -6.63 -25.80
CA GLY A 224 -7.70 -8.00 -25.32
C GLY A 224 -6.34 -8.24 -24.66
N ALA A 225 -5.45 -7.26 -24.65
CA ALA A 225 -4.10 -7.39 -24.11
C ALA A 225 -4.11 -7.65 -22.61
N TRP A 226 -3.21 -8.54 -22.15
CA TRP A 226 -2.98 -8.78 -20.73
C TRP A 226 -2.26 -7.57 -20.10
N LYS A 227 -2.79 -7.05 -19.01
CA LYS A 227 -2.21 -5.90 -18.31
C LYS A 227 -2.31 -6.04 -16.80
N SER A 228 -1.41 -5.36 -16.09
CA SER A 228 -1.44 -5.30 -14.62
C SER A 228 -2.78 -4.72 -14.12
N LEU A 229 -3.23 -5.23 -12.98
CA LEU A 229 -4.37 -4.65 -12.27
C LEU A 229 -4.08 -3.21 -11.86
N GLU A 230 -5.09 -2.37 -11.83
CA GLU A 230 -4.98 -1.05 -11.24
C GLU A 230 -4.98 -1.15 -9.70
N ARG A 231 -4.41 -0.12 -9.03
CA ARG A 231 -4.32 -0.08 -7.57
C ARG A 231 -5.66 -0.32 -6.88
N GLN A 232 -6.71 0.33 -7.39
CA GLN A 232 -8.05 0.24 -6.81
C GLN A 232 -8.70 -1.12 -7.10
N GLN A 233 -8.47 -1.68 -8.28
CA GLN A 233 -8.98 -3.00 -8.66
C GLN A 233 -8.43 -4.07 -7.71
N LEU A 234 -7.11 -4.16 -7.54
CA LEU A 234 -6.49 -5.10 -6.61
C LEU A 234 -7.03 -4.92 -5.19
N SER A 235 -7.12 -3.67 -4.71
CA SER A 235 -7.61 -3.38 -3.37
C SER A 235 -9.06 -3.83 -3.17
N THR A 236 -9.90 -3.71 -4.20
CA THR A 236 -11.30 -4.15 -4.17
C THR A 236 -11.41 -5.68 -4.23
N LEU A 237 -10.60 -6.35 -5.05
CA LEU A 237 -10.55 -7.81 -5.11
C LEU A 237 -10.18 -8.41 -3.76
N ILE A 238 -9.13 -7.91 -3.11
CA ILE A 238 -8.72 -8.35 -1.78
C ILE A 238 -9.82 -8.11 -0.74
N LYS A 239 -10.47 -6.92 -0.78
CA LYS A 239 -11.59 -6.63 0.12
C LYS A 239 -12.72 -7.65 -0.05
N ASN A 240 -13.13 -7.92 -1.27
CA ASN A 240 -14.23 -8.85 -1.57
C ASN A 240 -13.88 -10.28 -1.16
N TYR A 241 -12.66 -10.73 -1.44
CA TYR A 241 -12.20 -12.05 -1.02
C TYR A 241 -12.20 -12.19 0.50
N THR A 242 -11.63 -11.23 1.23
CA THR A 242 -11.59 -11.27 2.68
C THR A 242 -13.00 -11.15 3.29
N ALA A 243 -13.88 -10.34 2.72
CA ALA A 243 -15.26 -10.21 3.16
C ALA A 243 -16.06 -11.51 3.01
N SER A 244 -15.83 -12.25 1.93
CA SER A 244 -16.55 -13.51 1.68
C SER A 244 -16.20 -14.63 2.68
N ILE A 245 -15.02 -14.54 3.28
CA ILE A 245 -14.51 -15.57 4.22
C ILE A 245 -14.68 -15.13 5.65
N LEU A 246 -14.37 -13.87 5.97
CA LEU A 246 -14.35 -13.34 7.32
C LEU A 246 -15.58 -12.49 7.67
N GLY A 247 -16.45 -12.19 6.68
CA GLY A 247 -17.52 -11.22 6.81
C GLY A 247 -17.08 -9.78 6.53
N GLU A 248 -18.04 -8.91 6.25
CA GLU A 248 -17.79 -7.49 5.87
C GLU A 248 -17.05 -6.69 6.95
N GLU A 249 -17.34 -6.95 8.23
CA GLU A 249 -16.73 -6.21 9.35
C GLU A 249 -15.23 -6.50 9.51
N ALA A 250 -14.81 -7.74 9.22
CA ALA A 250 -13.43 -8.18 9.27
C ALA A 250 -12.73 -8.06 7.89
N SER A 251 -13.43 -7.56 6.87
CA SER A 251 -12.86 -7.41 5.54
C SER A 251 -11.71 -6.40 5.55
N CYS A 252 -10.67 -6.68 4.78
CA CYS A 252 -9.48 -5.85 4.77
C CYS A 252 -8.96 -5.59 3.35
N ARG A 253 -8.04 -4.65 3.23
CA ARG A 253 -7.38 -4.27 1.98
C ARG A 253 -5.90 -4.68 2.00
N THR A 254 -5.24 -4.55 0.87
CA THR A 254 -3.84 -4.95 0.65
C THR A 254 -2.88 -4.53 1.77
N HIS A 255 -3.05 -3.32 2.33
CA HIS A 255 -2.13 -2.82 3.36
C HIS A 255 -2.28 -3.56 4.70
N ALA A 256 -3.49 -3.98 5.05
CA ALA A 256 -3.76 -4.76 6.25
C ALA A 256 -3.08 -6.15 6.21
N MET A 257 -3.02 -6.79 5.03
CA MET A 257 -2.29 -8.04 4.84
C MET A 257 -0.79 -7.90 5.21
N ARG A 258 -0.17 -6.82 4.77
CA ARG A 258 1.23 -6.52 5.10
C ARG A 258 1.44 -6.22 6.59
N HIS A 259 0.48 -5.57 7.25
CA HIS A 259 0.52 -5.37 8.70
C HIS A 259 0.35 -6.68 9.46
N ALA A 260 -0.58 -7.54 9.01
CA ALA A 260 -0.75 -8.87 9.56
C ALA A 260 0.53 -9.72 9.42
N SER A 261 1.21 -9.65 8.26
CA SER A 261 2.52 -10.27 8.04
C SER A 261 3.54 -9.82 9.10
N ALA A 262 3.68 -8.50 9.27
CA ALA A 262 4.63 -7.94 10.24
C ALA A 262 4.34 -8.39 11.67
N SER A 263 3.07 -8.33 12.09
CA SER A 263 2.62 -8.71 13.42
C SER A 263 2.83 -10.21 13.66
N PHE A 264 2.46 -11.05 12.71
CA PHE A 264 2.65 -12.49 12.76
C PHE A 264 4.12 -12.87 12.91
N LEU A 265 5.00 -12.30 12.09
CA LEU A 265 6.44 -12.57 12.18
C LEU A 265 7.02 -12.12 13.53
N LEU A 266 6.57 -10.98 14.05
CA LEU A 266 7.00 -10.48 15.36
C LEU A 266 6.53 -11.39 16.49
N GLU A 267 5.28 -11.86 16.46
CA GLU A 267 4.71 -12.82 17.42
C GLU A 267 5.42 -14.18 17.41
N LYS A 268 5.91 -14.60 16.22
CA LYS A 268 6.75 -15.81 16.07
C LYS A 268 8.22 -15.58 16.45
N GLY A 269 8.56 -14.40 16.96
CA GLY A 269 9.89 -14.09 17.49
C GLY A 269 10.92 -13.66 16.46
N ALA A 270 10.50 -13.31 15.22
CA ALA A 270 11.42 -12.78 14.22
C ALA A 270 11.99 -11.42 14.66
N PRO A 271 13.29 -11.17 14.47
CA PRO A 271 13.90 -9.88 14.81
C PRO A 271 13.28 -8.73 14.03
N ILE A 272 13.00 -7.61 14.70
CA ILE A 272 12.34 -6.45 14.08
C ILE A 272 13.13 -5.86 12.91
N GLU A 273 14.46 -5.97 12.97
CA GLU A 273 15.36 -5.54 11.90
C GLU A 273 15.14 -6.37 10.63
N SER A 274 15.04 -7.68 10.78
CA SER A 274 14.78 -8.62 9.68
C SER A 274 13.38 -8.40 9.08
N ILE A 275 12.37 -8.16 9.92
CA ILE A 275 11.02 -7.81 9.46
C ILE A 275 11.08 -6.49 8.67
N SER A 276 11.79 -5.48 9.16
CA SER A 276 11.99 -4.20 8.47
C SER A 276 12.65 -4.37 7.11
N GLU A 277 13.64 -5.24 7.00
CA GLU A 277 14.33 -5.53 5.73
C GLU A 277 13.40 -6.21 4.73
N ILE A 278 12.68 -7.26 5.14
CA ILE A 278 11.68 -7.96 4.30
C ILE A 278 10.61 -7.00 3.82
N LEU A 279 10.10 -6.17 4.71
CA LEU A 279 9.08 -5.19 4.38
C LEU A 279 9.65 -4.01 3.56
N GLY A 280 10.95 -3.75 3.57
CA GLY A 280 11.57 -2.61 2.90
C GLY A 280 11.09 -1.29 3.51
N HIS A 281 11.22 -1.12 4.83
CA HIS A 281 10.94 0.15 5.50
C HIS A 281 12.16 1.07 5.34
N ALA A 282 11.93 2.31 4.87
CA ALA A 282 12.99 3.26 4.50
C ALA A 282 13.83 3.81 5.67
N GLN A 283 13.49 3.50 6.93
CA GLN A 283 14.27 3.88 8.09
C GLN A 283 14.71 2.68 8.92
N PRO A 284 16.00 2.38 8.86
CA PRO A 284 16.64 1.69 9.95
C PRO A 284 17.94 2.37 10.34
N SER A 285 17.96 3.09 11.42
CA SER A 285 19.21 3.62 12.01
C SER A 285 20.07 2.56 12.68
N THR A 286 19.64 1.29 12.75
CA THR A 286 20.32 0.24 13.54
C THR A 286 20.69 -1.03 12.78
N THR A 287 20.28 -1.21 11.55
CA THR A 287 20.39 -2.52 10.84
C THR A 287 21.75 -2.81 10.21
N ARG A 288 22.69 -1.87 10.26
CA ARG A 288 23.99 -2.01 9.56
C ARG A 288 24.92 -3.10 10.12
N ILE A 289 24.72 -3.56 11.34
CA ILE A 289 25.65 -4.48 12.02
C ILE A 289 25.29 -5.97 11.80
N TYR A 290 24.02 -6.30 11.59
CA TYR A 290 23.56 -7.69 11.43
C TYR A 290 23.38 -8.14 9.97
N ALA A 291 23.12 -7.22 9.05
CA ALA A 291 22.93 -7.50 7.62
C ALA A 291 24.18 -8.06 6.90
N GLN A 292 25.37 -8.01 7.50
CA GLN A 292 26.61 -8.54 6.92
C GLN A 292 26.75 -10.07 7.03
N ARG A 293 25.92 -10.77 7.82
CA ARG A 293 26.07 -12.20 8.08
C ARG A 293 25.12 -13.12 7.29
N LEU A 294 24.04 -12.59 6.76
CA LEU A 294 23.10 -13.39 5.93
C LEU A 294 23.01 -12.77 4.54
N THR A 295 23.25 -13.55 3.53
CA THR A 295 22.93 -13.14 2.17
C THR A 295 21.40 -12.91 2.11
N LYS A 296 20.94 -11.96 1.29
CA LYS A 296 19.50 -11.65 1.16
C LYS A 296 18.65 -12.87 0.81
N THR A 297 19.24 -13.81 0.07
CA THR A 297 18.60 -15.08 -0.29
C THR A 297 18.48 -16.00 0.93
N ALA A 298 19.53 -16.14 1.75
CA ALA A 298 19.50 -16.95 2.97
C ALA A 298 18.48 -16.40 3.99
N LEU A 299 18.30 -15.08 4.05
CA LEU A 299 17.27 -14.46 4.87
C LEU A 299 15.87 -14.85 4.39
N ALA A 300 15.61 -14.80 3.07
CA ALA A 300 14.32 -15.17 2.51
C ALA A 300 14.02 -16.68 2.73
N GLU A 301 15.00 -17.55 2.58
CA GLU A 301 14.89 -19.00 2.86
C GLU A 301 14.53 -19.24 4.35
N THR A 302 15.25 -18.60 5.30
CA THR A 302 14.97 -18.72 6.74
C THR A 302 13.54 -18.33 7.08
N TYR A 303 13.05 -17.21 6.52
CA TYR A 303 11.68 -16.75 6.79
C TYR A 303 10.62 -17.58 6.05
N SER A 304 10.95 -18.17 4.92
CA SER A 304 10.07 -19.14 4.28
C SER A 304 9.89 -20.38 5.15
N ASP A 305 10.95 -20.87 5.78
CA ASP A 305 10.87 -22.02 6.69
C ASP A 305 10.05 -21.71 7.95
N ILE A 306 10.14 -20.49 8.51
CA ILE A 306 9.30 -20.05 9.63
C ILE A 306 7.81 -20.02 9.22
N LEU A 307 7.51 -19.51 8.02
CA LEU A 307 6.15 -19.39 7.51
C LEU A 307 5.57 -20.76 7.07
N ASP A 308 6.42 -21.70 6.70
CA ASP A 308 6.04 -23.08 6.37
C ASP A 308 5.91 -23.98 7.63
N ALA A 309 6.42 -23.55 8.79
CA ALA A 309 6.31 -24.31 10.02
C ALA A 309 4.82 -24.56 10.37
N PRO A 310 4.42 -25.80 10.71
CA PRO A 310 3.04 -26.09 11.06
C PRO A 310 2.66 -25.26 12.28
N VAL A 311 1.57 -24.49 12.16
CA VAL A 311 0.96 -23.77 13.29
C VAL A 311 0.62 -24.81 14.33
N ALA A 312 1.26 -24.75 15.49
CA ALA A 312 1.07 -25.73 16.54
C ALA A 312 -0.41 -25.79 16.92
N GLN A 313 -1.07 -26.93 16.69
CA GLN A 313 -2.47 -27.23 17.03
C GLN A 313 -2.74 -27.22 18.56
N ASN A 314 -1.84 -26.68 19.36
CA ASN A 314 -1.86 -26.78 20.81
C ASN A 314 -2.77 -25.78 21.55
N ALA A 315 -3.56 -24.96 20.82
CA ALA A 315 -4.48 -24.01 21.47
C ALA A 315 -5.94 -24.52 21.63
N LEU A 316 -6.26 -25.75 21.21
CA LEU A 316 -7.63 -26.30 21.25
C LEU A 316 -7.86 -27.37 22.34
N LYS A 317 -6.96 -27.49 23.33
CA LYS A 317 -7.16 -28.44 24.47
C LYS A 317 -7.05 -27.77 25.84
N ALA A 318 -7.58 -26.56 25.97
CA ALA A 318 -7.74 -25.96 27.30
C ALA A 318 -8.94 -25.02 27.30
N VAL A 319 -10.15 -25.56 27.24
CA VAL A 319 -11.38 -25.09 27.94
C VAL A 319 -12.24 -26.30 28.22
#